data_5561d4c10a59e72ce185fd095943a6c7
#
_entry.id   5561d4c10a59e72ce185fd095943a6c7
#
_cell.length_a   1.000
_cell.length_b   1.000
_cell.length_c   1.000
_cell.angle_alpha   90.00
_cell.angle_beta   90.00
_cell.angle_gamma   90.00
#
_symmetry.space_group_name_H-M   'P 1'
#
loop_
_entity.id
_entity.type
_entity.pdbx_description
1 polymer ?
#
loop_
_entity_poly.entity_id
_entity_poly.type
_entity_poly.pdbx_seq_one_letter_code
_entity_poly.pdbx_strand_id
1 'polypeptide(L)'
;MKDQKANKTGDEKLDQIVELGSDVSKNQKGNIYTLTIIGQVEGHQAAPETVKTTKYEHVLPLLAGIEESEDIDGLLLLLNTVGGDIEAGLAIAEMIAGMKKPTVSLVLGGGHSIGIPLAVCTKKSFITPTASMTVHPVRMTGLVVGAPQTYRYFQRIQEQIADFVTANSRISRKNFEQYMMATGEMATDVGTILYGKEAVQSGLIDELGGLSDALGTLHEMIDRKKQDAIKED
;
A
#
# COMPACT_ATOMS: atom_id res chain seq x y z
N MET A 1 41.62 -13.74 1.60
CA MET A 1 41.07 -12.50 0.96
C MET A 1 39.92 -12.09 1.87
N LYS A 2 40.07 -10.96 2.57
CA LYS A 2 39.06 -10.46 3.53
C LYS A 2 38.00 -9.71 2.71
N ASP A 3 36.75 -10.13 2.84
CA ASP A 3 35.60 -9.45 2.27
C ASP A 3 35.51 -8.02 2.82
N GLN A 4 35.80 -7.05 1.97
CA GLN A 4 35.45 -5.65 2.18
C GLN A 4 33.95 -5.54 1.84
N LYS A 5 33.06 -5.76 2.84
CA LYS A 5 31.70 -5.22 2.78
C LYS A 5 31.84 -3.69 2.80
N ALA A 6 31.68 -3.08 1.64
CA ALA A 6 31.67 -1.63 1.48
C ALA A 6 30.55 -1.06 2.35
N ASN A 7 30.92 -0.37 3.41
CA ASN A 7 30.02 0.49 4.18
C ASN A 7 29.74 1.68 3.27
N LYS A 8 28.54 1.75 2.66
CA LYS A 8 28.13 2.90 1.85
C LYS A 8 28.28 4.17 2.68
N THR A 9 28.88 5.21 2.10
CA THR A 9 29.02 6.50 2.76
C THR A 9 27.63 7.14 2.98
N GLY A 10 27.50 8.07 3.93
CA GLY A 10 26.24 8.76 4.20
C GLY A 10 25.63 9.41 2.96
N ASP A 11 26.47 9.93 2.08
CA ASP A 11 26.07 10.58 0.83
C ASP A 11 25.48 9.59 -0.18
N GLU A 12 26.05 8.40 -0.34
CA GLU A 12 25.50 7.35 -1.22
C GLU A 12 24.14 6.84 -0.74
N LYS A 13 23.87 6.85 0.58
CA LYS A 13 22.57 6.53 1.13
C LYS A 13 21.54 7.62 0.83
N LEU A 14 21.93 8.89 0.96
CA LEU A 14 21.06 10.02 0.64
C LEU A 14 20.69 10.03 -0.84
N ASP A 15 21.64 9.76 -1.72
CA ASP A 15 21.39 9.65 -3.17
C ASP A 15 20.39 8.52 -3.48
N GLN A 16 20.51 7.39 -2.81
CA GLN A 16 19.59 6.26 -2.96
C GLN A 16 18.15 6.61 -2.49
N ILE A 17 18.01 7.36 -1.40
CA ILE A 17 16.73 7.85 -0.91
C ILE A 17 16.12 8.84 -1.91
N VAL A 18 16.93 9.73 -2.47
CA VAL A 18 16.49 10.74 -3.46
C VAL A 18 16.03 10.09 -4.76
N GLU A 19 16.76 9.08 -5.26
CA GLU A 19 16.45 8.41 -6.52
C GLU A 19 15.29 7.42 -6.42
N LEU A 20 15.24 6.62 -5.36
CA LEU A 20 14.33 5.47 -5.25
C LEU A 20 13.17 5.70 -4.28
N GLY A 21 13.19 6.78 -3.47
CA GLY A 21 12.17 7.01 -2.45
C GLY A 21 12.08 5.87 -1.42
N SER A 22 13.18 5.13 -1.21
CA SER A 22 13.22 3.96 -0.34
C SER A 22 14.52 3.89 0.44
N ASP A 23 14.49 3.28 1.63
CA ASP A 23 15.67 3.11 2.49
C ASP A 23 15.61 1.80 3.27
N VAL A 24 16.78 1.31 3.69
CA VAL A 24 16.93 0.20 4.63
C VAL A 24 17.45 0.73 5.95
N SER A 25 16.58 0.81 6.94
CA SER A 25 16.94 1.14 8.32
C SER A 25 17.49 -0.11 9.01
N LYS A 26 18.76 -0.06 9.45
CA LYS A 26 19.42 -1.14 10.18
C LYS A 26 19.57 -0.78 11.66
N ASN A 27 18.98 -1.59 12.54
CA ASN A 27 19.18 -1.46 13.98
C ASN A 27 19.13 -2.83 14.69
N GLN A 28 19.37 -2.84 16.01
CA GLN A 28 19.37 -4.09 16.80
C GLN A 28 18.02 -4.79 16.86
N LYS A 29 16.90 -4.08 16.60
CA LYS A 29 15.54 -4.64 16.61
C LYS A 29 15.12 -5.26 15.26
N GLY A 30 15.93 -5.09 14.23
CA GLY A 30 15.68 -5.64 12.91
C GLY A 30 15.92 -4.63 11.79
N ASN A 31 16.12 -5.15 10.59
CA ASN A 31 16.34 -4.37 9.38
C ASN A 31 15.00 -4.17 8.64
N ILE A 32 14.55 -2.94 8.57
CA ILE A 32 13.29 -2.58 7.93
C ILE A 32 13.56 -1.93 6.58
N TYR A 33 12.92 -2.45 5.53
CA TYR A 33 12.84 -1.79 4.25
C TYR A 33 11.65 -0.83 4.25
N THR A 34 11.88 0.44 3.93
CA THR A 34 10.82 1.44 3.75
C THR A 34 10.57 1.63 2.27
N LEU A 35 9.37 1.28 1.82
CA LEU A 35 8.88 1.49 0.46
C LEU A 35 7.85 2.63 0.47
N THR A 36 7.96 3.56 -0.48
CA THR A 36 7.00 4.63 -0.63
C THR A 36 6.17 4.46 -1.90
N ILE A 37 4.85 4.69 -1.80
CA ILE A 37 3.94 4.82 -2.95
C ILE A 37 3.37 6.23 -2.91
N ILE A 38 3.89 7.08 -3.79
CA ILE A 38 3.61 8.51 -3.82
C ILE A 38 3.14 8.91 -5.23
N GLY A 39 2.11 9.78 -5.28
CA GLY A 39 1.53 10.26 -6.52
C GLY A 39 0.60 9.24 -7.15
N GLN A 40 0.57 9.16 -8.47
CA GLN A 40 -0.28 8.23 -9.22
C GLN A 40 0.39 6.85 -9.33
N VAL A 41 -0.38 5.77 -9.15
CA VAL A 41 0.08 4.43 -9.50
C VAL A 41 0.07 4.29 -11.01
N GLU A 42 1.25 4.19 -11.61
CA GLU A 42 1.43 4.06 -13.05
C GLU A 42 1.35 2.60 -13.46
N GLY A 43 0.59 2.31 -14.51
CA GLY A 43 0.38 0.98 -15.05
C GLY A 43 1.09 0.77 -16.39
N HIS A 44 0.39 0.12 -17.33
CA HIS A 44 0.94 -0.21 -18.65
C HIS A 44 1.18 1.00 -19.57
N GLN A 45 0.61 2.14 -19.25
CA GLN A 45 0.81 3.38 -20.01
C GLN A 45 1.64 4.35 -19.19
N ALA A 46 2.72 4.85 -19.77
CA ALA A 46 3.54 5.85 -19.12
C ALA A 46 2.76 7.17 -18.95
N ALA A 47 2.79 7.71 -17.77
CA ALA A 47 2.23 9.02 -17.49
C ALA A 47 3.17 10.13 -18.02
N PRO A 48 2.63 11.35 -18.30
CA PRO A 48 3.48 12.49 -18.65
C PRO A 48 4.53 12.77 -17.55
N GLU A 49 5.72 13.22 -17.94
CA GLU A 49 6.84 13.53 -17.02
C GLU A 49 6.49 14.59 -15.94
N THR A 50 5.43 15.37 -16.16
CA THR A 50 4.93 16.36 -15.20
C THR A 50 4.10 15.76 -14.06
N VAL A 51 3.73 14.48 -14.16
CA VAL A 51 2.95 13.75 -13.16
C VAL A 51 3.90 12.93 -12.28
N LYS A 52 3.78 13.11 -10.96
CA LYS A 52 4.49 12.23 -10.03
C LYS A 52 3.84 10.86 -9.99
N THR A 53 4.61 9.81 -10.25
CA THR A 53 4.12 8.43 -10.32
C THR A 53 4.97 7.49 -9.48
N THR A 54 4.33 6.39 -9.08
CA THR A 54 5.00 5.17 -8.63
C THR A 54 4.84 4.13 -9.72
N LYS A 55 5.96 3.66 -10.28
CA LYS A 55 5.99 2.71 -11.38
C LYS A 55 5.97 1.28 -10.86
N TYR A 56 4.92 0.55 -11.17
CA TYR A 56 4.71 -0.80 -10.63
C TYR A 56 5.79 -1.78 -11.09
N GLU A 57 6.33 -1.64 -12.31
CA GLU A 57 7.41 -2.47 -12.85
C GLU A 57 8.73 -2.31 -12.08
N HIS A 58 8.91 -1.22 -11.32
CA HIS A 58 10.03 -1.06 -10.41
C HIS A 58 9.73 -1.63 -9.03
N VAL A 59 8.46 -1.60 -8.61
CA VAL A 59 8.02 -2.07 -7.29
C VAL A 59 7.97 -3.60 -7.20
N LEU A 60 7.46 -4.29 -8.24
CA LEU A 60 7.28 -5.74 -8.19
C LEU A 60 8.60 -6.51 -7.99
N PRO A 61 9.68 -6.28 -8.78
CA PRO A 61 10.95 -6.97 -8.55
C PRO A 61 11.60 -6.60 -7.22
N LEU A 62 11.38 -5.37 -6.75
CA LEU A 62 11.85 -4.93 -5.45
C LEU A 62 11.18 -5.71 -4.30
N LEU A 63 9.86 -5.89 -4.35
CA LEU A 63 9.12 -6.69 -3.36
C LEU A 63 9.58 -8.16 -3.34
N ALA A 64 9.83 -8.74 -4.51
CA ALA A 64 10.41 -10.08 -4.61
C ALA A 64 11.80 -10.15 -3.94
N GLY A 65 12.66 -9.17 -4.22
CA GLY A 65 13.97 -9.07 -3.59
C GLY A 65 13.92 -8.85 -2.07
N ILE A 66 12.93 -8.09 -1.57
CA ILE A 66 12.71 -7.91 -0.13
C ILE A 66 12.31 -9.24 0.51
N GLU A 67 11.37 -9.98 -0.08
CA GLU A 67 10.90 -11.27 0.48
C GLU A 67 12.01 -12.31 0.54
N GLU A 68 12.87 -12.41 -0.49
CA GLU A 68 13.99 -13.36 -0.56
C GLU A 68 15.22 -12.95 0.27
N SER A 69 15.35 -11.67 0.65
CA SER A 69 16.54 -11.16 1.33
C SER A 69 16.65 -11.68 2.77
N GLU A 70 17.76 -12.27 3.13
CA GLU A 70 18.09 -12.62 4.52
C GLU A 70 18.43 -11.40 5.39
N ASP A 71 18.82 -10.28 4.77
CA ASP A 71 19.20 -9.04 5.45
C ASP A 71 18.01 -8.13 5.79
N ILE A 72 16.79 -8.42 5.31
CA ILE A 72 15.60 -7.60 5.56
C ILE A 72 14.60 -8.39 6.40
N ASP A 73 14.23 -7.85 7.55
CA ASP A 73 13.33 -8.49 8.51
C ASP A 73 11.86 -8.09 8.31
N GLY A 74 11.58 -6.90 7.77
CA GLY A 74 10.22 -6.40 7.59
C GLY A 74 10.10 -5.25 6.59
N LEU A 75 8.85 -4.96 6.19
CA LEU A 75 8.49 -3.92 5.24
C LEU A 75 7.60 -2.86 5.89
N LEU A 76 8.02 -1.60 5.83
CA LEU A 76 7.17 -0.43 6.09
C LEU A 76 6.74 0.18 4.76
N LEU A 77 5.43 0.23 4.51
CA LEU A 77 4.82 0.83 3.34
C LEU A 77 4.27 2.22 3.68
N LEU A 78 4.85 3.28 3.13
CA LEU A 78 4.37 4.65 3.28
C LEU A 78 3.51 5.06 2.07
N LEU A 79 2.32 5.57 2.33
CA LEU A 79 1.32 5.88 1.31
C LEU A 79 0.95 7.37 1.30
N ASN A 80 1.08 7.99 0.14
CA ASN A 80 0.48 9.28 -0.19
C ASN A 80 0.13 9.30 -1.68
N THR A 81 -0.95 8.63 -2.05
CA THR A 81 -1.34 8.37 -3.45
C THR A 81 -2.76 8.85 -3.75
N VAL A 82 -2.93 9.34 -4.96
CA VAL A 82 -4.24 9.68 -5.53
C VAL A 82 -4.94 8.46 -6.16
N GLY A 83 -4.28 7.29 -6.14
CA GLY A 83 -4.70 6.10 -6.88
C GLY A 83 -4.05 6.02 -8.26
N GLY A 84 -4.69 5.35 -9.20
CA GLY A 84 -4.16 5.18 -10.56
C GLY A 84 -4.62 3.90 -11.22
N ASP A 85 -3.70 3.20 -11.89
CA ASP A 85 -3.98 1.95 -12.60
C ASP A 85 -4.39 0.83 -11.64
N ILE A 86 -5.52 0.19 -11.93
CA ILE A 86 -6.12 -0.81 -11.06
C ILE A 86 -5.32 -2.11 -11.06
N GLU A 87 -4.90 -2.58 -12.24
CA GLU A 87 -4.17 -3.85 -12.36
C GLU A 87 -2.79 -3.74 -11.72
N ALA A 88 -2.11 -2.61 -11.92
CA ALA A 88 -0.82 -2.33 -11.28
C ALA A 88 -0.95 -2.24 -9.75
N GLY A 89 -1.96 -1.51 -9.26
CA GLY A 89 -2.20 -1.38 -7.82
C GLY A 89 -2.57 -2.69 -7.14
N LEU A 90 -3.44 -3.51 -7.76
CA LEU A 90 -3.77 -4.84 -7.25
C LEU A 90 -2.57 -5.78 -7.30
N ALA A 91 -1.75 -5.75 -8.36
CA ALA A 91 -0.54 -6.57 -8.42
C ALA A 91 0.43 -6.29 -7.27
N ILE A 92 0.66 -5.01 -6.96
CA ILE A 92 1.48 -4.62 -5.80
C ILE A 92 0.82 -5.10 -4.49
N ALA A 93 -0.49 -4.86 -4.34
CA ALA A 93 -1.22 -5.21 -3.12
C ALA A 93 -1.22 -6.73 -2.86
N GLU A 94 -1.46 -7.55 -3.88
CA GLU A 94 -1.40 -9.03 -3.78
C GLU A 94 0.00 -9.52 -3.42
N MET A 95 1.05 -8.96 -4.01
CA MET A 95 2.42 -9.32 -3.64
C MET A 95 2.69 -9.04 -2.17
N ILE A 96 2.31 -7.85 -1.66
CA ILE A 96 2.54 -7.49 -0.26
C ILE A 96 1.69 -8.37 0.67
N ALA A 97 0.42 -8.62 0.34
CA ALA A 97 -0.46 -9.48 1.13
C ALA A 97 0.07 -10.93 1.23
N GLY A 98 0.72 -11.42 0.15
CA GLY A 98 1.34 -12.74 0.09
C GLY A 98 2.69 -12.86 0.82
N MET A 99 3.30 -11.77 1.28
CA MET A 99 4.61 -11.79 1.96
C MET A 99 4.54 -12.52 3.31
N LYS A 100 5.55 -13.34 3.58
CA LYS A 100 5.74 -13.99 4.88
C LYS A 100 6.39 -13.07 5.91
N LYS A 101 7.15 -12.07 5.45
CA LYS A 101 7.76 -11.07 6.33
C LYS A 101 6.70 -10.20 7.01
N PRO A 102 6.99 -9.66 8.21
CA PRO A 102 6.19 -8.61 8.82
C PRO A 102 6.04 -7.40 7.90
N THR A 103 4.82 -6.92 7.73
CA THR A 103 4.51 -5.76 6.89
C THR A 103 3.56 -4.82 7.62
N VAL A 104 3.84 -3.52 7.55
CA VAL A 104 2.99 -2.47 8.12
C VAL A 104 2.82 -1.36 7.09
N SER A 105 1.61 -0.86 6.92
CA SER A 105 1.32 0.32 6.10
C SER A 105 1.03 1.54 6.97
N LEU A 106 1.38 2.72 6.45
CA LEU A 106 1.05 4.02 7.05
C LEU A 106 0.56 4.97 5.97
N VAL A 107 -0.71 5.37 6.05
CA VAL A 107 -1.31 6.40 5.19
C VAL A 107 -1.01 7.77 5.79
N LEU A 108 -0.23 8.60 5.07
CA LEU A 108 0.25 9.90 5.56
C LEU A 108 -0.57 11.09 5.07
N GLY A 109 -1.00 11.11 3.82
CA GLY A 109 -1.79 12.19 3.23
C GLY A 109 -3.04 11.64 2.55
N GLY A 110 -2.85 10.95 1.43
CA GLY A 110 -3.93 10.33 0.67
C GLY A 110 -3.73 8.83 0.48
N GLY A 111 -4.81 8.06 0.64
CA GLY A 111 -4.90 6.66 0.26
C GLY A 111 -6.12 6.43 -0.64
N HIS A 112 -6.18 7.17 -1.78
CA HIS A 112 -7.39 7.28 -2.57
C HIS A 112 -7.51 6.16 -3.62
N SER A 113 -8.76 5.74 -3.94
CA SER A 113 -9.03 4.82 -5.04
C SER A 113 -8.27 3.49 -4.88
N ILE A 114 -7.42 3.10 -5.85
CA ILE A 114 -6.58 1.90 -5.75
C ILE A 114 -5.52 1.98 -4.63
N GLY A 115 -5.33 3.14 -4.04
CA GLY A 115 -4.57 3.31 -2.80
C GLY A 115 -5.21 2.61 -1.58
N ILE A 116 -6.51 2.27 -1.64
CA ILE A 116 -7.21 1.55 -0.58
C ILE A 116 -6.73 0.10 -0.46
N PRO A 117 -6.73 -0.73 -1.52
CA PRO A 117 -6.09 -2.05 -1.48
C PRO A 117 -4.63 -1.99 -1.01
N LEU A 118 -3.86 -1.01 -1.47
CA LEU A 118 -2.47 -0.82 -1.04
C LEU A 118 -2.33 -0.49 0.45
N ALA A 119 -3.31 0.22 1.03
CA ALA A 119 -3.29 0.54 2.45
C ALA A 119 -3.62 -0.67 3.34
N VAL A 120 -4.47 -1.59 2.87
CA VAL A 120 -4.94 -2.74 3.66
C VAL A 120 -4.19 -4.04 3.36
N CYS A 121 -3.27 -4.07 2.38
CA CYS A 121 -2.55 -5.27 1.97
C CYS A 121 -1.50 -5.75 2.97
N THR A 122 -1.17 -4.96 3.97
CA THR A 122 -0.17 -5.30 4.99
C THR A 122 -0.81 -6.01 6.19
N LYS A 123 0.02 -6.69 6.99
CA LYS A 123 -0.46 -7.39 8.20
C LYS A 123 -1.00 -6.45 9.28
N LYS A 124 -0.64 -5.17 9.23
CA LYS A 124 -1.16 -4.12 10.11
C LYS A 124 -1.15 -2.78 9.38
N SER A 125 -2.24 -2.03 9.47
CA SER A 125 -2.42 -0.76 8.78
C SER A 125 -2.61 0.41 9.76
N PHE A 126 -1.97 1.54 9.45
CA PHE A 126 -2.09 2.80 10.19
C PHE A 126 -2.49 3.94 9.25
N ILE A 127 -3.18 4.92 9.82
CA ILE A 127 -3.50 6.19 9.15
C ILE A 127 -3.26 7.36 10.10
N THR A 128 -2.68 8.46 9.58
CA THR A 128 -2.53 9.67 10.39
C THR A 128 -3.86 10.44 10.52
N PRO A 129 -4.04 11.25 11.58
CA PRO A 129 -5.30 11.96 11.82
C PRO A 129 -5.79 12.85 10.68
N THR A 130 -4.86 13.46 9.92
CA THR A 130 -5.16 14.37 8.82
C THR A 130 -5.23 13.70 7.45
N ALA A 131 -4.85 12.44 7.36
CA ALA A 131 -4.94 11.69 6.11
C ALA A 131 -6.38 11.35 5.76
N SER A 132 -6.64 11.14 4.47
CA SER A 132 -7.95 10.80 3.96
C SER A 132 -7.89 9.68 2.91
N MET A 133 -9.00 8.94 2.78
CA MET A 133 -9.16 7.85 1.84
C MET A 133 -10.46 8.03 1.08
N THR A 134 -10.40 8.04 -0.24
CA THR A 134 -11.60 8.15 -1.09
C THR A 134 -11.99 6.79 -1.62
N VAL A 135 -13.14 6.31 -1.16
CA VAL A 135 -13.81 5.11 -1.66
C VAL A 135 -14.78 5.51 -2.76
N HIS A 136 -14.59 5.01 -3.98
CA HIS A 136 -15.46 5.32 -5.11
C HIS A 136 -15.54 4.15 -6.09
N PRO A 137 -16.59 4.09 -6.97
CA PRO A 137 -16.70 3.05 -8.00
C PRO A 137 -15.54 3.13 -9.01
N VAL A 138 -15.30 2.02 -9.69
CA VAL A 138 -14.35 1.97 -10.81
C VAL A 138 -14.78 2.98 -11.89
N ARG A 139 -13.83 3.76 -12.37
CA ARG A 139 -14.03 4.77 -13.42
C ARG A 139 -13.21 4.42 -14.64
N MET A 140 -13.74 4.70 -15.81
CA MET A 140 -13.02 4.64 -17.08
C MET A 140 -13.42 5.80 -17.98
N THR A 141 -12.47 6.28 -18.74
CA THR A 141 -12.71 7.18 -19.87
C THR A 141 -12.24 6.49 -21.14
N GLY A 142 -13.04 6.52 -22.20
CA GLY A 142 -12.65 5.94 -23.48
C GLY A 142 -13.83 5.51 -24.35
N LEU A 143 -13.50 4.90 -25.51
CA LEU A 143 -14.47 4.33 -26.42
C LEU A 143 -15.05 3.04 -25.84
N VAL A 144 -16.36 2.95 -25.73
CA VAL A 144 -17.07 1.75 -25.31
C VAL A 144 -17.50 0.96 -26.56
N VAL A 145 -16.93 -0.24 -26.73
CA VAL A 145 -17.33 -1.19 -27.78
C VAL A 145 -18.05 -2.36 -27.12
N GLY A 146 -19.35 -2.47 -27.30
CA GLY A 146 -20.15 -3.52 -26.65
C GLY A 146 -20.53 -3.17 -25.20
N ALA A 147 -21.56 -2.36 -25.02
CA ALA A 147 -22.00 -1.85 -23.71
C ALA A 147 -22.25 -2.95 -22.65
N PRO A 148 -22.94 -4.08 -22.94
CA PRO A 148 -23.15 -5.13 -21.92
C PRO A 148 -21.87 -5.84 -21.48
N GLN A 149 -20.89 -6.03 -22.38
CA GLN A 149 -19.60 -6.63 -22.07
C GLN A 149 -18.75 -5.71 -21.20
N THR A 150 -18.71 -4.43 -21.55
CA THR A 150 -18.01 -3.39 -20.80
C THR A 150 -18.57 -3.26 -19.39
N TYR A 151 -19.90 -3.22 -19.24
CA TYR A 151 -20.55 -3.18 -17.93
C TYR A 151 -20.16 -4.38 -17.05
N ARG A 152 -20.24 -5.60 -17.60
CA ARG A 152 -19.83 -6.82 -16.86
C ARG A 152 -18.35 -6.82 -16.48
N TYR A 153 -17.49 -6.28 -17.34
CA TYR A 153 -16.05 -6.16 -17.04
C TYR A 153 -15.81 -5.24 -15.84
N PHE A 154 -16.43 -4.05 -15.83
CA PHE A 154 -16.31 -3.14 -14.69
C PHE A 154 -16.87 -3.71 -13.40
N GLN A 155 -18.02 -4.36 -13.49
CA GLN A 155 -18.60 -5.02 -12.33
C GLN A 155 -17.62 -6.03 -11.71
N ARG A 156 -16.99 -6.85 -12.54
CA ARG A 156 -15.99 -7.82 -12.06
C ARG A 156 -14.78 -7.17 -11.40
N ILE A 157 -14.24 -6.13 -12.01
CA ILE A 157 -13.10 -5.39 -11.41
C ILE A 157 -13.51 -4.80 -10.05
N GLN A 158 -14.69 -4.20 -9.98
CA GLN A 158 -15.20 -3.63 -8.74
C GLN A 158 -15.41 -4.70 -7.65
N GLU A 159 -15.91 -5.87 -8.03
CA GLU A 159 -16.04 -7.03 -7.15
C GLU A 159 -14.66 -7.49 -6.65
N GLN A 160 -13.65 -7.62 -7.52
CA GLN A 160 -12.30 -7.98 -7.13
C GLN A 160 -11.68 -7.02 -6.11
N ILE A 161 -11.84 -5.71 -6.34
CA ILE A 161 -11.36 -4.69 -5.37
C ILE A 161 -12.05 -4.85 -4.03
N ALA A 162 -13.38 -5.00 -4.04
CA ALA A 162 -14.15 -5.12 -2.81
C ALA A 162 -13.86 -6.43 -2.08
N ASP A 163 -13.66 -7.54 -2.79
CA ASP A 163 -13.24 -8.82 -2.21
C ASP A 163 -11.87 -8.70 -1.55
N PHE A 164 -10.89 -8.12 -2.26
CA PHE A 164 -9.55 -7.90 -1.71
C PHE A 164 -9.58 -7.04 -0.44
N VAL A 165 -10.28 -5.89 -0.48
CA VAL A 165 -10.35 -4.97 0.66
C VAL A 165 -11.01 -5.62 1.87
N THR A 166 -12.11 -6.34 1.67
CA THR A 166 -12.84 -7.00 2.78
C THR A 166 -12.12 -8.24 3.33
N ALA A 167 -11.30 -8.89 2.54
CA ALA A 167 -10.44 -10.00 2.99
C ALA A 167 -9.25 -9.51 3.83
N ASN A 168 -8.77 -8.28 3.58
CA ASN A 168 -7.58 -7.72 4.21
C ASN A 168 -7.87 -6.58 5.21
N SER A 169 -9.13 -6.38 5.61
CA SER A 169 -9.54 -5.38 6.60
C SER A 169 -10.72 -5.87 7.42
N ARG A 170 -11.16 -5.08 8.42
CA ARG A 170 -12.33 -5.41 9.24
C ARG A 170 -13.61 -4.79 8.71
N ILE A 171 -13.57 -4.04 7.62
CA ILE A 171 -14.77 -3.43 7.03
C ILE A 171 -15.68 -4.52 6.45
N SER A 172 -16.98 -4.42 6.70
CA SER A 172 -17.94 -5.34 6.07
C SER A 172 -18.11 -5.01 4.58
N ARG A 173 -18.35 -6.04 3.76
CA ARG A 173 -18.67 -5.87 2.33
C ARG A 173 -19.78 -4.85 2.11
N LYS A 174 -20.86 -4.95 2.90
CA LYS A 174 -21.99 -4.03 2.85
C LYS A 174 -21.59 -2.57 3.09
N ASN A 175 -20.78 -2.31 4.10
CA ASN A 175 -20.35 -0.95 4.42
C ASN A 175 -19.41 -0.40 3.34
N PHE A 176 -18.49 -1.23 2.83
CA PHE A 176 -17.59 -0.81 1.76
C PHE A 176 -18.35 -0.44 0.49
N GLU A 177 -19.31 -1.25 0.07
CA GLU A 177 -20.18 -0.96 -1.09
C GLU A 177 -21.07 0.27 -0.85
N GLN A 178 -21.57 0.47 0.37
CA GLN A 178 -22.34 1.66 0.73
C GLN A 178 -21.50 2.93 0.61
N TYR A 179 -20.25 2.94 1.10
CA TYR A 179 -19.35 4.06 0.92
C TYR A 179 -18.98 4.29 -0.54
N MET A 180 -18.77 3.20 -1.29
CA MET A 180 -18.44 3.26 -2.71
C MET A 180 -19.56 3.90 -3.54
N MET A 181 -20.81 3.62 -3.21
CA MET A 181 -22.00 4.05 -4.00
C MET A 181 -22.71 5.26 -3.38
N ALA A 182 -22.17 5.89 -2.35
CA ALA A 182 -22.78 7.04 -1.71
C ALA A 182 -22.85 8.23 -2.68
N THR A 183 -24.00 8.93 -2.65
CA THR A 183 -24.25 10.15 -3.43
C THR A 183 -24.45 11.32 -2.47
N GLY A 184 -23.88 12.48 -2.79
CA GLY A 184 -23.99 13.67 -1.94
C GLY A 184 -22.86 13.90 -0.96
N GLU A 185 -21.95 12.96 -0.79
CA GLU A 185 -20.72 13.11 0.01
C GLU A 185 -19.62 13.87 -0.76
N MET A 186 -19.57 13.69 -2.07
CA MET A 186 -18.64 14.36 -2.97
C MET A 186 -19.41 15.34 -3.88
N ALA A 187 -18.91 16.56 -3.99
CA ALA A 187 -19.60 17.66 -4.67
C ALA A 187 -19.93 17.38 -6.15
N THR A 188 -19.16 16.53 -6.84
CA THR A 188 -19.29 16.27 -8.28
C THR A 188 -19.18 14.79 -8.64
N ASP A 189 -19.28 13.88 -7.66
CA ASP A 189 -18.97 12.47 -7.89
C ASP A 189 -19.71 11.52 -6.94
N VAL A 190 -19.58 10.22 -7.19
CA VAL A 190 -20.10 9.12 -6.37
C VAL A 190 -18.97 8.56 -5.53
N GLY A 191 -19.20 8.34 -4.25
CA GLY A 191 -18.24 7.81 -3.30
C GLY A 191 -18.21 8.56 -1.98
N THR A 192 -17.31 8.16 -1.10
CA THR A 192 -17.16 8.73 0.25
C THR A 192 -15.69 9.05 0.50
N ILE A 193 -15.44 10.16 1.20
CA ILE A 193 -14.12 10.50 1.73
C ILE A 193 -14.11 10.17 3.22
N LEU A 194 -13.28 9.21 3.61
CA LEU A 194 -13.06 8.83 5.02
C LEU A 194 -11.78 9.49 5.51
N TYR A 195 -11.88 10.33 6.52
CA TYR A 195 -10.71 10.88 7.21
C TYR A 195 -10.15 9.87 8.22
N GLY A 196 -8.92 10.08 8.69
CA GLY A 196 -8.19 9.12 9.50
C GLY A 196 -9.00 8.40 10.58
N LYS A 197 -9.73 9.16 11.42
CA LYS A 197 -10.59 8.59 12.47
C LYS A 197 -11.75 7.77 11.92
N GLU A 198 -12.37 8.23 10.83
CA GLU A 198 -13.51 7.56 10.19
C GLU A 198 -13.06 6.27 9.49
N ALA A 199 -11.89 6.29 8.85
CA ALA A 199 -11.29 5.11 8.24
C ALA A 199 -11.04 3.99 9.28
N VAL A 200 -10.63 4.35 10.50
CA VAL A 200 -10.47 3.38 11.59
C VAL A 200 -11.83 2.91 12.14
N GLN A 201 -12.77 3.83 12.35
CA GLN A 201 -14.10 3.50 12.85
C GLN A 201 -14.90 2.60 11.90
N SER A 202 -14.72 2.78 10.60
CA SER A 202 -15.34 1.92 9.58
C SER A 202 -14.75 0.51 9.53
N GLY A 203 -13.60 0.28 10.14
CA GLY A 203 -12.84 -0.95 10.06
C GLY A 203 -11.98 -1.08 8.81
N LEU A 204 -11.89 -0.03 7.99
CA LEU A 204 -11.05 -0.04 6.78
C LEU A 204 -9.56 -0.06 7.14
N ILE A 205 -9.16 0.77 8.10
CA ILE A 205 -7.78 0.81 8.63
C ILE A 205 -7.80 0.33 10.08
N ASP A 206 -6.73 -0.31 10.52
CA ASP A 206 -6.67 -0.88 11.87
C ASP A 206 -6.57 0.16 12.97
N GLU A 207 -5.64 1.12 12.83
CA GLU A 207 -5.33 2.05 13.90
C GLU A 207 -5.01 3.46 13.40
N LEU A 208 -5.35 4.43 14.24
CA LEU A 208 -4.90 5.79 14.09
C LEU A 208 -3.50 5.90 14.71
N GLY A 209 -2.52 6.37 13.93
CA GLY A 209 -1.15 6.45 14.44
C GLY A 209 -0.21 7.14 13.46
N GLY A 210 1.00 7.43 13.93
CA GLY A 210 2.07 8.02 13.15
C GLY A 210 3.23 7.05 12.90
N LEU A 211 4.35 7.62 12.46
CA LEU A 211 5.53 6.82 12.10
C LEU A 211 6.06 5.98 13.26
N SER A 212 6.07 6.52 14.48
CA SER A 212 6.58 5.81 15.66
C SER A 212 5.70 4.61 16.01
N ASP A 213 4.38 4.73 15.86
CA ASP A 213 3.42 3.66 16.14
C ASP A 213 3.59 2.52 15.11
N ALA A 214 3.67 2.88 13.84
CA ALA A 214 3.88 1.94 12.74
C ALA A 214 5.22 1.18 12.88
N LEU A 215 6.32 1.89 13.15
CA LEU A 215 7.64 1.29 13.38
C LEU A 215 7.68 0.42 14.64
N GLY A 216 7.06 0.88 15.74
CA GLY A 216 6.97 0.12 16.99
C GLY A 216 6.29 -1.22 16.77
N THR A 217 5.12 -1.21 16.12
CA THR A 217 4.36 -2.42 15.77
C THR A 217 5.17 -3.35 14.85
N LEU A 218 5.83 -2.79 13.83
CA LEU A 218 6.64 -3.59 12.92
C LEU A 218 7.80 -4.30 13.63
N HIS A 219 8.49 -3.61 14.53
CA HIS A 219 9.53 -4.22 15.35
C HIS A 219 8.99 -5.34 16.27
N GLU A 220 7.84 -5.13 16.90
CA GLU A 220 7.18 -6.18 17.70
C GLU A 220 6.84 -7.42 16.88
N MET A 221 6.38 -7.24 15.66
CA MET A 221 6.06 -8.34 14.73
C MET A 221 7.34 -9.08 14.30
N ILE A 222 8.43 -8.37 14.05
CA ILE A 222 9.73 -8.95 13.72
C ILE A 222 10.25 -9.79 14.91
N ASP A 223 10.20 -9.25 16.12
CA ASP A 223 10.66 -9.93 17.32
C ASP A 223 9.86 -11.22 17.57
N ARG A 224 8.53 -11.18 17.44
CA ARG A 224 7.67 -12.39 17.56
C ARG A 224 8.05 -13.44 16.54
N LYS A 225 8.20 -13.07 15.27
CA LYS A 225 8.58 -14.01 14.22
C LYS A 225 9.93 -14.69 14.50
N LYS A 226 10.92 -13.92 15.00
CA LYS A 226 12.23 -14.47 15.38
C LYS A 226 12.13 -15.46 16.57
N GLN A 227 11.28 -15.14 17.56
CA GLN A 227 11.05 -16.01 18.72
C GLN A 227 10.34 -17.32 18.34
N ASP A 228 9.39 -17.25 17.40
CA ASP A 228 8.67 -18.44 16.96
C ASP A 228 9.55 -19.37 16.14
N ALA A 229 10.44 -18.84 15.29
CA ALA A 229 11.43 -19.63 14.55
C ALA A 229 12.38 -20.39 15.48
N ILE A 230 12.81 -19.77 16.60
CA ILE A 230 13.70 -20.43 17.60
C ILE A 230 13.01 -21.58 18.36
N LYS A 231 11.68 -21.59 18.44
CA LYS A 231 10.93 -22.65 19.14
C LYS A 231 10.64 -23.87 18.27
N GLU A 232 10.71 -23.70 16.94
CA GLU A 232 10.48 -24.76 15.95
C GLU A 232 11.74 -25.56 15.61
N ASP A 233 12.94 -25.03 15.94
CA ASP A 233 14.25 -25.69 15.88
C ASP A 233 14.59 -26.43 17.19
#